data_ceb21003080487c7e2bf3bd2d5052e9d
#
_entry.id   ceb21003080487c7e2bf3bd2d5052e9d
#
_cell.length_a   1.000
_cell.length_b   1.000
_cell.length_c   1.000
_cell.angle_alpha   90.00
_cell.angle_beta   90.00
_cell.angle_gamma   90.00
#
_symmetry.space_group_name_H-M   'P 1'
#
loop_
_entity.id
_entity.type
_entity.pdbx_description
1 polymer ?
#
loop_
_entity_poly.entity_id
_entity_poly.type
_entity_poly.pdbx_seq_one_letter_code
_entity_poly.pdbx_strand_id
1 'polypeptide(L)'
;MKFFQKSLVFCLFICVIPVQSESQTQVPYNLSLAQAIEIAQNNNPAIHSVRNDENIADWAVKSAYGSLIPNATASGGANWQGSGEQQFGSLTAGQLGFANQPSYLFSSYSVGLNYNISGAALMAPGQAKANREATRAQVAQAETTLVLEVTQSYIEVLRQIEQSRVSEQQLDRARFNLELARARFEVGTATAVDVAQAEVALGRAEVSVLQVENSLSNARIRLLQKMGVALDNDFITTTQFSLSIPNWNSEELYDLGIQQNPNLQSLRATRSSASYTVKMAKSTYFPTVSMRAGLSGFTRQASNVDFAIGSAEAQAASATQSCLQTNILYARLSNPLPARDCSVFAITDGITEQIRLDNQQFPFNFTSQPASAGITVSLPIFQGLNRNRQVAEANVQLEDLDLNLKEQELALRADIETTLATIQTAYQSALIDERNQIVVDEQLRLARERFSEGLADFLELLEAETLKVEADRAQVEAIFAYHDFLTNLEAVVGTSLRIE
;
A
#
# COMPACT_ATOMS: atom_id res chain seq x y z
N MET A 1 19.58 17.65 -57.15
CA MET A 1 18.22 17.27 -57.62
C MET A 1 17.91 15.88 -57.13
N LYS A 2 17.07 15.78 -56.18
CA LYS A 2 16.03 14.84 -55.77
C LYS A 2 15.82 14.86 -54.26
N PHE A 3 14.72 15.45 -53.93
CA PHE A 3 14.05 15.52 -52.65
C PHE A 3 13.93 14.16 -51.99
N PHE A 4 14.19 14.08 -50.65
CA PHE A 4 13.56 13.12 -49.79
C PHE A 4 12.97 13.83 -48.58
N GLN A 5 11.74 14.27 -48.75
CA GLN A 5 10.81 14.72 -47.75
C GLN A 5 10.31 13.47 -47.03
N LYS A 6 10.79 13.18 -45.81
CA LYS A 6 10.16 12.21 -44.91
C LYS A 6 9.42 12.97 -43.84
N SER A 7 8.13 13.07 -44.04
CA SER A 7 7.14 13.48 -43.06
C SER A 7 7.31 12.65 -41.76
N LEU A 8 7.61 13.37 -40.69
CA LEU A 8 7.51 12.83 -39.33
C LEU A 8 6.01 12.81 -38.95
N VAL A 9 5.33 11.70 -39.25
CA VAL A 9 3.98 11.45 -38.78
C VAL A 9 4.09 11.13 -37.28
N PHE A 10 3.77 12.11 -36.46
CA PHE A 10 3.57 11.95 -35.01
C PHE A 10 2.23 11.23 -34.84
N CYS A 11 2.27 9.87 -34.78
CA CYS A 11 1.12 9.06 -34.41
C CYS A 11 0.80 9.32 -32.92
N LEU A 12 -0.18 10.18 -32.69
CA LEU A 12 -0.84 10.33 -31.41
C LEU A 12 -1.67 9.04 -31.19
N PHE A 13 -1.09 8.08 -30.52
CA PHE A 13 -1.80 6.90 -30.03
C PHE A 13 -2.74 7.37 -28.90
N ILE A 14 -3.99 7.70 -29.25
CA ILE A 14 -5.06 7.84 -28.28
C ILE A 14 -5.31 6.42 -27.75
N CYS A 15 -4.73 6.10 -26.58
CA CYS A 15 -5.13 4.94 -25.80
C CYS A 15 -6.58 5.15 -25.35
N VAL A 16 -7.52 4.60 -26.11
CA VAL A 16 -8.88 4.37 -25.62
C VAL A 16 -8.76 3.30 -24.57
N ILE A 17 -8.70 3.72 -23.29
CA ILE A 17 -8.83 2.81 -22.16
C ILE A 17 -10.30 2.37 -22.19
N PRO A 18 -10.60 1.06 -22.41
CA PRO A 18 -11.96 0.59 -22.24
C PRO A 18 -12.30 0.80 -20.76
N VAL A 19 -13.28 1.65 -20.48
CA VAL A 19 -13.96 1.68 -19.19
C VAL A 19 -14.63 0.32 -19.07
N GLN A 20 -14.00 -0.61 -18.35
CA GLN A 20 -14.67 -1.82 -17.92
C GLN A 20 -15.79 -1.35 -16.99
N SER A 21 -17.04 -1.47 -17.46
CA SER A 21 -18.19 -1.42 -16.57
C SER A 21 -18.02 -2.58 -15.58
N GLU A 22 -17.69 -2.26 -14.33
CA GLU A 22 -17.75 -3.24 -13.25
C GLU A 22 -19.18 -3.81 -13.24
N SER A 23 -19.29 -5.06 -13.62
CA SER A 23 -20.51 -5.85 -13.43
C SER A 23 -20.72 -5.92 -11.91
N GLN A 24 -21.71 -5.22 -11.39
CA GLN A 24 -22.08 -5.30 -9.98
C GLN A 24 -22.34 -6.76 -9.65
N THR A 25 -21.55 -7.31 -8.72
CA THR A 25 -21.71 -8.68 -8.25
C THR A 25 -23.05 -8.76 -7.52
N GLN A 26 -23.98 -9.55 -8.05
CA GLN A 26 -25.27 -9.78 -7.40
C GLN A 26 -25.06 -10.73 -6.20
N VAL A 27 -25.58 -10.33 -5.05
CA VAL A 27 -25.60 -11.18 -3.86
C VAL A 27 -26.64 -12.26 -4.06
N PRO A 28 -26.36 -13.56 -3.79
CA PRO A 28 -27.36 -14.60 -3.88
C PRO A 28 -28.46 -14.36 -2.84
N TYR A 29 -29.71 -14.64 -3.21
CA TYR A 29 -30.86 -14.47 -2.31
C TYR A 29 -30.68 -15.30 -1.01
N ASN A 30 -30.18 -16.54 -1.13
CA ASN A 30 -29.77 -17.37 0.00
C ASN A 30 -28.29 -17.22 0.25
N LEU A 31 -27.92 -16.47 1.28
CA LEU A 31 -26.53 -16.14 1.59
C LEU A 31 -26.02 -16.97 2.77
N SER A 32 -25.06 -17.85 2.54
CA SER A 32 -24.31 -18.52 3.60
C SER A 32 -23.11 -17.69 4.06
N LEU A 33 -22.58 -17.96 5.24
CA LEU A 33 -21.36 -17.29 5.74
C LEU A 33 -20.17 -17.51 4.80
N ALA A 34 -19.97 -18.72 4.29
CA ALA A 34 -18.88 -19.02 3.36
C ALA A 34 -18.99 -18.19 2.07
N GLN A 35 -20.21 -18.07 1.51
CA GLN A 35 -20.46 -17.23 0.34
C GLN A 35 -20.24 -15.74 0.64
N ALA A 36 -20.65 -15.25 1.82
CA ALA A 36 -20.42 -13.86 2.22
C ALA A 36 -18.91 -13.55 2.29
N ILE A 37 -18.12 -14.45 2.84
CA ILE A 37 -16.66 -14.33 2.91
C ILE A 37 -16.04 -14.34 1.50
N GLU A 38 -16.45 -15.28 0.63
CA GLU A 38 -15.96 -15.36 -0.75
C GLU A 38 -16.28 -14.08 -1.54
N ILE A 39 -17.51 -13.57 -1.44
CA ILE A 39 -17.90 -12.32 -2.09
C ILE A 39 -17.06 -11.16 -1.57
N ALA A 40 -16.84 -11.06 -0.25
CA ALA A 40 -16.02 -10.03 0.35
C ALA A 40 -14.56 -10.07 -0.13
N GLN A 41 -13.95 -11.24 -0.18
CA GLN A 41 -12.57 -11.43 -0.68
C GLN A 41 -12.41 -11.03 -2.15
N ASN A 42 -13.48 -11.16 -2.93
CA ASN A 42 -13.47 -10.85 -4.37
C ASN A 42 -13.89 -9.42 -4.70
N ASN A 43 -14.62 -8.73 -3.82
CA ASN A 43 -15.21 -7.43 -4.14
C ASN A 43 -14.79 -6.30 -3.19
N ASN A 44 -14.24 -6.60 -2.00
CA ASN A 44 -13.91 -5.55 -1.04
C ASN A 44 -12.74 -4.67 -1.54
N PRO A 45 -12.96 -3.34 -1.73
CA PRO A 45 -11.94 -2.46 -2.28
C PRO A 45 -10.68 -2.36 -1.41
N ALA A 46 -10.81 -2.49 -0.08
CA ALA A 46 -9.67 -2.42 0.82
C ALA A 46 -8.71 -3.61 0.60
N ILE A 47 -9.24 -4.82 0.39
CA ILE A 47 -8.43 -6.00 0.08
C ILE A 47 -7.77 -5.87 -1.29
N HIS A 48 -8.47 -5.37 -2.30
CA HIS A 48 -7.85 -5.11 -3.61
C HIS A 48 -6.70 -4.11 -3.52
N SER A 49 -6.85 -3.06 -2.69
CA SER A 49 -5.77 -2.10 -2.46
C SER A 49 -4.54 -2.76 -1.85
N VAL A 50 -4.71 -3.58 -0.80
CA VAL A 50 -3.59 -4.27 -0.14
C VAL A 50 -2.96 -5.31 -1.07
N ARG A 51 -3.75 -6.03 -1.89
CA ARG A 51 -3.21 -6.95 -2.92
C ARG A 51 -2.41 -6.23 -4.00
N ASN A 52 -2.74 -4.98 -4.31
CA ASN A 52 -1.94 -4.17 -5.24
C ASN A 52 -0.52 -3.89 -4.70
N ASP A 53 -0.35 -3.81 -3.38
CA ASP A 53 0.96 -3.63 -2.76
C ASP A 53 1.90 -4.83 -3.02
N GLU A 54 1.35 -6.05 -3.16
CA GLU A 54 2.12 -7.23 -3.57
C GLU A 54 2.70 -7.07 -4.99
N ASN A 55 1.92 -6.53 -5.93
CA ASN A 55 2.39 -6.23 -7.27
C ASN A 55 3.54 -5.21 -7.26
N ILE A 56 3.44 -4.18 -6.39
CA ILE A 56 4.51 -3.19 -6.20
C ILE A 56 5.76 -3.86 -5.63
N ALA A 57 5.61 -4.74 -4.64
CA ALA A 57 6.72 -5.48 -4.05
C ALA A 57 7.39 -6.43 -5.05
N ASP A 58 6.64 -7.09 -5.93
CA ASP A 58 7.19 -7.91 -7.02
C ASP A 58 8.02 -7.07 -8.01
N TRP A 59 7.54 -5.87 -8.37
CA TRP A 59 8.31 -4.95 -9.20
C TRP A 59 9.56 -4.41 -8.49
N ALA A 60 9.49 -4.19 -7.16
CA ALA A 60 10.65 -3.81 -6.36
C ALA A 60 11.75 -4.90 -6.40
N VAL A 61 11.37 -6.18 -6.35
CA VAL A 61 12.31 -7.29 -6.53
C VAL A 61 12.94 -7.27 -7.91
N LYS A 62 12.16 -7.10 -8.98
CA LYS A 62 12.66 -7.00 -10.36
C LYS A 62 13.60 -5.81 -10.51
N SER A 63 13.24 -4.64 -9.95
CA SER A 63 14.06 -3.43 -9.95
C SER A 63 15.39 -3.62 -9.20
N ALA A 64 15.36 -4.34 -8.06
CA ALA A 64 16.57 -4.66 -7.29
C ALA A 64 17.53 -5.55 -8.08
N TYR A 65 17.03 -6.52 -8.86
CA TYR A 65 17.86 -7.25 -9.82
C TYR A 65 18.31 -6.37 -10.98
N GLY A 66 17.48 -5.45 -11.43
CA GLY A 66 17.82 -4.46 -12.46
C GLY A 66 19.01 -3.58 -12.07
N SER A 67 19.19 -3.28 -10.79
CA SER A 67 20.33 -2.51 -10.28
C SER A 67 21.69 -3.24 -10.43
N LEU A 68 21.65 -4.56 -10.68
CA LEU A 68 22.85 -5.37 -10.98
C LEU A 68 23.18 -5.42 -12.48
N ILE A 69 22.49 -4.65 -13.31
CA ILE A 69 22.71 -4.55 -14.74
C ILE A 69 23.22 -3.14 -15.06
N PRO A 70 24.12 -2.96 -16.07
CA PRO A 70 24.55 -1.65 -16.49
C PRO A 70 23.37 -0.75 -16.90
N ASN A 71 23.40 0.51 -16.46
CA ASN A 71 22.42 1.50 -16.86
C ASN A 71 22.88 2.19 -18.16
N ALA A 72 22.02 2.20 -19.19
CA ALA A 72 22.24 2.85 -20.46
C ALA A 72 21.47 4.16 -20.52
N THR A 73 22.14 5.25 -20.87
CA THR A 73 21.51 6.57 -21.06
C THR A 73 21.86 7.13 -22.42
N ALA A 74 20.89 7.69 -23.09
CA ALA A 74 21.09 8.49 -24.30
C ALA A 74 20.50 9.89 -24.06
N SER A 75 21.27 10.91 -24.36
CA SER A 75 20.82 12.30 -24.27
C SER A 75 21.18 13.08 -25.52
N GLY A 76 20.35 14.03 -25.87
CA GLY A 76 20.57 14.97 -26.95
C GLY A 76 20.08 16.35 -26.52
N GLY A 77 20.77 17.38 -26.93
CA GLY A 77 20.41 18.74 -26.62
C GLY A 77 20.81 19.71 -27.70
N ALA A 78 20.06 20.81 -27.81
CA ALA A 78 20.41 21.96 -28.63
C ALA A 78 20.34 23.21 -27.76
N ASN A 79 21.38 24.03 -27.81
CA ASN A 79 21.48 25.26 -27.05
C ASN A 79 21.85 26.42 -27.99
N TRP A 80 21.28 27.58 -27.72
CA TRP A 80 21.67 28.82 -28.33
C TRP A 80 22.35 29.71 -27.31
N GLN A 81 23.50 30.27 -27.68
CA GLN A 81 24.24 31.25 -26.91
C GLN A 81 24.20 32.57 -27.66
N GLY A 82 23.66 33.61 -27.06
CA GLY A 82 23.63 34.95 -27.64
C GLY A 82 25.02 35.53 -27.85
N SER A 83 25.16 36.47 -28.78
CA SER A 83 26.36 37.29 -28.93
C SER A 83 26.55 38.18 -27.69
N GLY A 84 27.78 38.42 -27.27
CA GLY A 84 28.04 39.28 -26.17
C GLY A 84 29.50 39.30 -25.73
N GLU A 85 29.78 40.20 -24.79
CA GLU A 85 31.07 40.32 -24.17
C GLU A 85 31.18 39.41 -22.97
N GLN A 86 32.12 38.45 -22.99
CA GLN A 86 32.34 37.56 -21.85
C GLN A 86 33.05 38.35 -20.72
N GLN A 87 32.59 38.14 -19.49
CA GLN A 87 33.21 38.67 -18.27
C GLN A 87 34.14 37.60 -17.63
N PHE A 88 35.36 38.00 -17.32
CA PHE A 88 36.34 37.21 -16.58
C PHE A 88 36.64 37.94 -15.26
N GLY A 89 35.92 37.58 -14.21
CA GLY A 89 35.96 38.32 -12.95
C GLY A 89 35.44 39.76 -13.10
N SER A 90 36.25 40.76 -12.85
CA SER A 90 35.91 42.20 -13.00
C SER A 90 36.23 42.79 -14.37
N LEU A 91 36.86 42.03 -15.27
CA LEU A 91 37.28 42.48 -16.60
C LEU A 91 36.44 41.84 -17.68
N THR A 92 36.11 42.59 -18.72
CA THR A 92 35.43 42.08 -19.90
C THR A 92 36.41 41.53 -20.93
N ALA A 93 35.95 40.68 -21.85
CA ALA A 93 36.76 40.15 -22.94
C ALA A 93 37.38 41.28 -23.76
N GLY A 94 36.63 42.37 -24.04
CA GLY A 94 37.13 43.55 -24.77
C GLY A 94 38.24 44.29 -24.04
N GLN A 95 38.17 44.39 -22.71
CA GLN A 95 39.23 44.98 -21.89
C GLN A 95 40.53 44.14 -21.90
N LEU A 96 40.39 42.85 -22.14
CA LEU A 96 41.51 41.92 -22.29
C LEU A 96 42.01 41.80 -23.74
N GLY A 97 41.45 42.61 -24.66
CA GLY A 97 41.85 42.61 -26.08
C GLY A 97 41.21 41.51 -26.92
N PHE A 98 40.19 40.84 -26.40
CA PHE A 98 39.45 39.85 -27.18
C PHE A 98 38.27 40.51 -27.92
N ALA A 99 37.99 40.09 -29.14
CA ALA A 99 36.84 40.56 -29.88
C ALA A 99 35.50 39.99 -29.27
N ASN A 100 34.40 40.74 -29.45
CA ASN A 100 33.07 40.29 -29.08
C ASN A 100 32.75 38.95 -29.75
N GLN A 101 32.31 38.00 -28.98
CA GLN A 101 31.96 36.69 -29.51
C GLN A 101 30.60 36.75 -30.28
N PRO A 102 30.51 36.09 -31.45
CA PRO A 102 29.23 35.92 -32.15
C PRO A 102 28.29 35.03 -31.36
N SER A 103 27.01 35.04 -31.71
CA SER A 103 26.07 34.03 -31.21
C SER A 103 26.43 32.63 -31.75
N TYR A 104 26.17 31.61 -30.94
CA TYR A 104 26.45 30.24 -31.33
C TYR A 104 25.20 29.37 -31.14
N LEU A 105 25.00 28.45 -32.07
CA LEU A 105 24.13 27.32 -31.97
C LEU A 105 24.99 26.08 -31.66
N PHE A 106 24.59 25.35 -30.63
CA PHE A 106 25.23 24.08 -30.23
C PHE A 106 24.20 22.97 -30.28
N SER A 107 24.58 21.83 -30.79
CA SER A 107 23.86 20.59 -30.48
C SER A 107 24.83 19.51 -30.05
N SER A 108 24.36 18.60 -29.25
CA SER A 108 25.18 17.50 -28.76
C SER A 108 24.34 16.25 -28.54
N TYR A 109 24.97 15.12 -28.68
CA TYR A 109 24.45 13.86 -28.22
C TYR A 109 25.46 13.16 -27.31
N SER A 110 24.97 12.35 -26.38
CA SER A 110 25.80 11.41 -25.62
C SER A 110 25.06 10.11 -25.42
N VAL A 111 25.77 9.00 -25.54
CA VAL A 111 25.31 7.67 -25.17
C VAL A 111 26.31 7.12 -24.17
N GLY A 112 25.81 6.73 -23.00
CA GLY A 112 26.65 6.28 -21.90
C GLY A 112 26.12 4.98 -21.28
N LEU A 113 27.04 4.13 -20.86
CA LEU A 113 26.81 2.97 -20.01
C LEU A 113 27.48 3.22 -18.67
N ASN A 114 26.71 3.07 -17.60
CA ASN A 114 27.18 3.19 -16.23
C ASN A 114 26.86 1.92 -15.46
N TYR A 115 27.84 1.36 -14.80
CA TYR A 115 27.68 0.16 -13.98
C TYR A 115 28.39 0.36 -12.64
N ASN A 116 27.62 0.23 -11.54
CA ASN A 116 28.09 0.36 -10.17
C ASN A 116 27.92 -0.94 -9.42
N ILE A 117 29.02 -1.55 -9.00
CA ILE A 117 29.02 -2.72 -8.12
C ILE A 117 29.38 -2.25 -6.71
N SER A 118 28.47 -2.44 -5.78
CA SER A 118 28.70 -2.17 -4.36
C SER A 118 28.12 -3.32 -3.53
N GLY A 119 28.60 -3.48 -2.29
CA GLY A 119 28.05 -4.48 -1.39
C GLY A 119 26.56 -4.27 -1.12
N ALA A 120 26.10 -3.03 -1.08
CA ALA A 120 24.68 -2.70 -0.95
C ALA A 120 23.89 -3.17 -2.17
N ALA A 121 24.37 -2.92 -3.40
CA ALA A 121 23.70 -3.38 -4.62
C ALA A 121 23.56 -4.92 -4.66
N LEU A 122 24.61 -5.64 -4.23
CA LEU A 122 24.58 -7.10 -4.18
C LEU A 122 23.58 -7.65 -3.15
N MET A 123 23.30 -6.91 -2.06
CA MET A 123 22.34 -7.31 -1.01
C MET A 123 20.92 -6.85 -1.32
N ALA A 124 20.72 -5.86 -2.20
CA ALA A 124 19.42 -5.28 -2.52
C ALA A 124 18.36 -6.30 -2.99
N PRO A 125 18.66 -7.30 -3.86
CA PRO A 125 17.67 -8.32 -4.22
C PRO A 125 17.22 -9.19 -3.04
N GLY A 126 18.13 -9.48 -2.11
CA GLY A 126 17.80 -10.23 -0.89
C GLY A 126 16.85 -9.44 0.03
N GLN A 127 17.14 -8.16 0.24
CA GLN A 127 16.27 -7.26 1.00
C GLN A 127 14.91 -7.10 0.33
N ALA A 128 14.87 -6.86 -0.99
CA ALA A 128 13.61 -6.72 -1.72
C ALA A 128 12.74 -7.97 -1.64
N LYS A 129 13.34 -9.18 -1.69
CA LYS A 129 12.62 -10.44 -1.47
C LYS A 129 12.05 -10.54 -0.06
N ALA A 130 12.84 -10.20 0.96
CA ALA A 130 12.36 -10.22 2.34
C ALA A 130 11.21 -9.21 2.56
N ASN A 131 11.30 -8.01 1.96
CA ASN A 131 10.21 -7.03 1.96
C ASN A 131 8.95 -7.56 1.27
N ARG A 132 9.10 -8.24 0.12
CA ARG A 132 7.96 -8.86 -0.57
C ARG A 132 7.27 -9.91 0.32
N GLU A 133 8.02 -10.76 1.01
CA GLU A 133 7.43 -11.74 1.95
C GLU A 133 6.71 -11.04 3.12
N ALA A 134 7.25 -9.90 3.61
CA ALA A 134 6.56 -9.08 4.61
C ALA A 134 5.23 -8.53 4.06
N THR A 135 5.22 -8.00 2.85
CA THR A 135 4.00 -7.51 2.19
C THR A 135 2.98 -8.64 2.01
N ARG A 136 3.40 -9.84 1.60
CA ARG A 136 2.51 -11.01 1.49
C ARG A 136 1.87 -11.39 2.81
N ALA A 137 2.66 -11.39 3.87
CA ALA A 137 2.13 -11.65 5.21
C ALA A 137 1.14 -10.56 5.67
N GLN A 138 1.36 -9.29 5.30
CA GLN A 138 0.42 -8.19 5.54
C GLN A 138 -0.89 -8.38 4.75
N VAL A 139 -0.81 -8.85 3.49
CA VAL A 139 -2.00 -9.21 2.70
C VAL A 139 -2.78 -10.31 3.40
N ALA A 140 -2.12 -11.39 3.83
CA ALA A 140 -2.75 -12.48 4.55
C ALA A 140 -3.41 -12.02 5.88
N GLN A 141 -2.77 -11.09 6.60
CA GLN A 141 -3.35 -10.47 7.79
C GLN A 141 -4.60 -9.66 7.45
N ALA A 142 -4.57 -8.86 6.39
CA ALA A 142 -5.73 -8.09 5.95
C ALA A 142 -6.89 -9.00 5.53
N GLU A 143 -6.61 -10.11 4.85
CA GLU A 143 -7.61 -11.13 4.50
C GLU A 143 -8.22 -11.78 5.74
N THR A 144 -7.41 -12.14 6.72
CA THR A 144 -7.90 -12.69 8.00
C THR A 144 -8.77 -11.67 8.75
N THR A 145 -8.37 -10.40 8.76
CA THR A 145 -9.16 -9.32 9.35
C THR A 145 -10.50 -9.13 8.62
N LEU A 146 -10.51 -9.20 7.29
CA LEU A 146 -11.75 -9.14 6.52
C LEU A 146 -12.68 -10.31 6.85
N VAL A 147 -12.15 -11.54 6.94
CA VAL A 147 -12.94 -12.72 7.32
C VAL A 147 -13.56 -12.53 8.71
N LEU A 148 -12.79 -12.03 9.69
CA LEU A 148 -13.29 -11.69 11.01
C LEU A 148 -14.44 -10.68 10.94
N GLU A 149 -14.25 -9.55 10.25
CA GLU A 149 -15.24 -8.47 10.16
C GLU A 149 -16.53 -8.90 9.44
N VAL A 150 -16.41 -9.70 8.37
CA VAL A 150 -17.57 -10.25 7.65
C VAL A 150 -18.32 -11.25 8.52
N THR A 151 -17.60 -12.14 9.21
CA THR A 151 -18.19 -13.12 10.11
C THR A 151 -18.95 -12.45 11.26
N GLN A 152 -18.36 -11.44 11.91
CA GLN A 152 -19.01 -10.66 12.96
C GLN A 152 -20.25 -9.91 12.44
N SER A 153 -20.14 -9.31 11.24
CA SER A 153 -21.28 -8.62 10.62
C SER A 153 -22.40 -9.59 10.25
N TYR A 154 -22.08 -10.81 9.82
CA TYR A 154 -23.04 -11.87 9.52
C TYR A 154 -23.73 -12.38 10.80
N ILE A 155 -22.96 -12.60 11.87
CA ILE A 155 -23.47 -12.95 13.21
C ILE A 155 -24.43 -11.87 13.72
N GLU A 156 -24.09 -10.59 13.53
CA GLU A 156 -24.93 -9.47 13.92
C GLU A 156 -26.29 -9.47 13.16
N VAL A 157 -26.27 -9.76 11.86
CA VAL A 157 -27.53 -9.90 11.09
C VAL A 157 -28.40 -11.02 11.69
N LEU A 158 -27.82 -12.18 12.00
CA LEU A 158 -28.55 -13.30 12.61
C LEU A 158 -29.09 -12.94 14.00
N ARG A 159 -28.29 -12.25 14.82
CA ARG A 159 -28.72 -11.74 16.14
C ARG A 159 -29.93 -10.84 16.00
N GLN A 160 -29.92 -9.89 15.05
CA GLN A 160 -31.02 -8.97 14.85
C GLN A 160 -32.26 -9.67 14.28
N ILE A 161 -32.10 -10.72 13.47
CA ILE A 161 -33.23 -11.57 13.02
C ILE A 161 -33.90 -12.27 14.22
N GLU A 162 -33.14 -12.86 15.13
CA GLU A 162 -33.70 -13.52 16.32
C GLU A 162 -34.33 -12.50 17.29
N GLN A 163 -33.71 -11.32 17.46
CA GLN A 163 -34.32 -10.24 18.26
C GLN A 163 -35.63 -9.70 17.62
N SER A 164 -35.70 -9.64 16.27
CA SER A 164 -36.97 -9.29 15.58
C SER A 164 -38.05 -10.31 15.90
N ARG A 165 -37.73 -11.60 15.81
CA ARG A 165 -38.68 -12.69 16.16
C ARG A 165 -39.17 -12.57 17.63
N VAL A 166 -38.29 -12.29 18.56
CA VAL A 166 -38.65 -12.07 19.98
C VAL A 166 -39.56 -10.85 20.14
N SER A 167 -39.27 -9.75 19.46
CA SER A 167 -40.06 -8.51 19.52
C SER A 167 -41.42 -8.66 18.87
N GLU A 168 -41.55 -9.41 17.76
CA GLU A 168 -42.85 -9.74 17.14
C GLU A 168 -43.71 -10.60 18.07
N GLN A 169 -43.11 -11.61 18.70
CA GLN A 169 -43.82 -12.43 19.69
C GLN A 169 -44.27 -11.59 20.91
N GLN A 170 -43.46 -10.63 21.35
CA GLN A 170 -43.87 -9.69 22.39
C GLN A 170 -45.06 -8.84 21.96
N LEU A 171 -45.04 -8.33 20.74
CA LEU A 171 -46.12 -7.54 20.17
C LEU A 171 -47.44 -8.36 20.11
N ASP A 172 -47.40 -9.61 19.65
CA ASP A 172 -48.55 -10.47 19.58
C ASP A 172 -49.11 -10.76 20.97
N ARG A 173 -48.27 -11.02 21.97
CA ARG A 173 -48.67 -11.19 23.36
C ARG A 173 -49.28 -9.92 23.94
N ALA A 174 -48.72 -8.74 23.64
CA ALA A 174 -49.26 -7.47 24.11
C ALA A 174 -50.65 -7.16 23.51
N ARG A 175 -50.84 -7.48 22.22
CA ARG A 175 -52.18 -7.37 21.57
C ARG A 175 -53.19 -8.27 22.23
N PHE A 176 -52.88 -9.55 22.42
CA PHE A 176 -53.74 -10.48 23.10
C PHE A 176 -54.11 -10.02 24.53
N ASN A 177 -53.11 -9.55 25.30
CA ASN A 177 -53.33 -9.08 26.67
C ASN A 177 -54.22 -7.83 26.70
N LEU A 178 -54.12 -6.93 25.73
CA LEU A 178 -55.02 -5.76 25.62
C LEU A 178 -56.49 -6.21 25.31
N GLU A 179 -56.67 -7.12 24.37
CA GLU A 179 -58.00 -7.68 24.06
C GLU A 179 -58.59 -8.35 25.28
N LEU A 180 -57.83 -9.16 26.02
CA LEU A 180 -58.26 -9.80 27.25
C LEU A 180 -58.64 -8.78 28.34
N ALA A 181 -57.81 -7.73 28.56
CA ALA A 181 -58.07 -6.67 29.52
C ALA A 181 -59.37 -5.90 29.17
N ARG A 182 -59.62 -5.60 27.90
CA ARG A 182 -60.85 -4.95 27.42
C ARG A 182 -62.06 -5.82 27.62
N ALA A 183 -62.01 -7.10 27.25
CA ALA A 183 -63.12 -8.05 27.45
C ALA A 183 -63.51 -8.22 28.94
N ARG A 184 -62.49 -8.25 29.81
CA ARG A 184 -62.73 -8.33 31.28
C ARG A 184 -63.25 -7.04 31.88
N PHE A 185 -62.88 -5.89 31.34
CA PHE A 185 -63.42 -4.61 31.74
C PHE A 185 -64.92 -4.50 31.36
N GLU A 186 -65.30 -4.96 30.16
CA GLU A 186 -66.72 -4.98 29.71
C GLU A 186 -67.59 -5.82 30.59
N VAL A 187 -67.07 -6.92 31.14
CA VAL A 187 -67.86 -7.78 32.07
C VAL A 187 -67.66 -7.37 33.54
N GLY A 188 -66.94 -6.29 33.82
CA GLY A 188 -66.73 -5.69 35.15
C GLY A 188 -65.73 -6.42 36.05
N THR A 189 -64.89 -7.29 35.51
CA THR A 189 -63.88 -8.07 36.26
C THR A 189 -62.45 -7.50 36.14
N ALA A 190 -62.25 -6.41 35.38
CA ALA A 190 -61.01 -5.64 35.31
C ALA A 190 -61.29 -4.12 35.46
N THR A 191 -60.25 -3.33 35.77
CA THR A 191 -60.36 -1.89 35.95
C THR A 191 -59.97 -1.11 34.68
N ALA A 192 -60.35 0.16 34.57
CA ALA A 192 -59.88 1.03 33.51
C ALA A 192 -58.35 1.24 33.56
N VAL A 193 -57.75 1.06 34.72
CA VAL A 193 -56.31 1.15 34.91
C VAL A 193 -55.62 -0.07 34.20
N ASP A 194 -56.21 -1.27 34.33
CA ASP A 194 -55.65 -2.47 33.67
C ASP A 194 -55.66 -2.32 32.15
N VAL A 195 -56.76 -1.77 31.56
CA VAL A 195 -56.81 -1.48 30.13
C VAL A 195 -55.78 -0.44 29.72
N ALA A 196 -55.64 0.64 30.48
CA ALA A 196 -54.64 1.66 30.19
C ALA A 196 -53.19 1.15 30.28
N GLN A 197 -52.90 0.27 31.25
CA GLN A 197 -51.59 -0.41 31.35
C GLN A 197 -51.34 -1.33 30.16
N ALA A 198 -52.33 -2.07 29.71
CA ALA A 198 -52.22 -2.94 28.52
C ALA A 198 -52.04 -2.14 27.22
N GLU A 199 -52.68 -0.97 27.09
CA GLU A 199 -52.42 -0.05 25.95
C GLU A 199 -50.99 0.51 25.94
N VAL A 200 -50.46 0.89 27.11
CA VAL A 200 -49.08 1.33 27.23
C VAL A 200 -48.10 0.19 26.90
N ALA A 201 -48.38 -1.05 27.37
CA ALA A 201 -47.58 -2.23 27.06
C ALA A 201 -47.57 -2.53 25.56
N LEU A 202 -48.71 -2.42 24.88
CA LEU A 202 -48.83 -2.56 23.44
C LEU A 202 -47.98 -1.49 22.71
N GLY A 203 -48.16 -0.21 23.06
CA GLY A 203 -47.37 0.88 22.45
C GLY A 203 -45.86 0.71 22.63
N ARG A 204 -45.42 0.20 23.79
CA ARG A 204 -43.98 -0.13 23.99
C ARG A 204 -43.50 -1.29 23.10
N ALA A 205 -44.33 -2.33 22.92
CA ALA A 205 -44.03 -3.46 22.05
C ALA A 205 -43.95 -3.02 20.56
N GLU A 206 -44.86 -2.16 20.12
CA GLU A 206 -44.83 -1.59 18.74
C GLU A 206 -43.54 -0.79 18.52
N VAL A 207 -43.14 0.07 19.46
CA VAL A 207 -41.87 0.83 19.39
C VAL A 207 -40.67 -0.12 19.35
N SER A 208 -40.70 -1.22 20.16
CA SER A 208 -39.62 -2.22 20.15
C SER A 208 -39.45 -2.88 18.79
N VAL A 209 -40.54 -3.28 18.10
CA VAL A 209 -40.49 -3.87 16.75
C VAL A 209 -39.83 -2.88 15.79
N LEU A 210 -40.30 -1.62 15.75
CA LEU A 210 -39.72 -0.61 14.85
C LEU A 210 -38.22 -0.39 15.09
N GLN A 211 -37.77 -0.39 16.36
CA GLN A 211 -36.35 -0.25 16.70
C GLN A 211 -35.51 -1.42 16.21
N VAL A 212 -36.02 -2.66 16.39
CA VAL A 212 -35.28 -3.86 15.97
C VAL A 212 -35.29 -4.01 14.45
N GLU A 213 -36.39 -3.70 13.75
CA GLU A 213 -36.42 -3.66 12.28
C GLU A 213 -35.38 -2.68 11.71
N ASN A 214 -35.28 -1.48 12.30
CA ASN A 214 -34.24 -0.53 11.91
C ASN A 214 -32.82 -1.06 12.19
N SER A 215 -32.62 -1.73 13.34
CA SER A 215 -31.32 -2.34 13.68
C SER A 215 -30.96 -3.46 12.69
N LEU A 216 -31.91 -4.30 12.32
CA LEU A 216 -31.75 -5.36 11.31
C LEU A 216 -31.39 -4.77 9.94
N SER A 217 -32.08 -3.72 9.51
CA SER A 217 -31.79 -3.02 8.26
C SER A 217 -30.35 -2.48 8.28
N ASN A 218 -29.94 -1.84 9.38
CA ASN A 218 -28.58 -1.32 9.55
C ASN A 218 -27.53 -2.44 9.55
N ALA A 219 -27.80 -3.58 10.20
CA ALA A 219 -26.91 -4.72 10.21
C ALA A 219 -26.73 -5.30 8.80
N ARG A 220 -27.80 -5.42 8.02
CA ARG A 220 -27.75 -5.86 6.61
C ARG A 220 -26.90 -4.91 5.75
N ILE A 221 -27.13 -3.61 5.87
CA ILE A 221 -26.36 -2.60 5.14
C ILE A 221 -24.84 -2.69 5.48
N ARG A 222 -24.50 -2.88 6.76
CA ARG A 222 -23.11 -3.04 7.20
C ARG A 222 -22.47 -4.30 6.63
N LEU A 223 -23.19 -5.42 6.59
CA LEU A 223 -22.69 -6.65 5.98
C LEU A 223 -22.43 -6.46 4.48
N LEU A 224 -23.36 -5.86 3.73
CA LEU A 224 -23.18 -5.55 2.31
C LEU A 224 -21.98 -4.61 2.08
N GLN A 225 -21.81 -3.59 2.93
CA GLN A 225 -20.65 -2.70 2.89
C GLN A 225 -19.34 -3.46 3.10
N LYS A 226 -19.28 -4.38 4.09
CA LYS A 226 -18.07 -5.21 4.33
C LYS A 226 -17.83 -6.19 3.19
N MET A 227 -18.88 -6.66 2.53
CA MET A 227 -18.75 -7.49 1.32
C MET A 227 -18.32 -6.68 0.09
N GLY A 228 -18.39 -5.35 0.11
CA GLY A 228 -18.01 -4.50 -1.02
C GLY A 228 -19.01 -4.54 -2.18
N VAL A 229 -20.30 -4.78 -1.91
CA VAL A 229 -21.38 -4.90 -2.90
C VAL A 229 -22.41 -3.78 -2.73
N ALA A 230 -23.33 -3.65 -3.70
CA ALA A 230 -24.38 -2.64 -3.64
C ALA A 230 -25.28 -2.84 -2.42
N LEU A 231 -25.72 -1.72 -1.81
CA LEU A 231 -26.43 -1.71 -0.52
C LEU A 231 -27.94 -2.02 -0.63
N ASP A 232 -28.46 -2.17 -1.83
CA ASP A 232 -29.85 -2.46 -2.15
C ASP A 232 -30.13 -3.94 -2.44
N ASN A 233 -29.15 -4.82 -2.24
CA ASN A 233 -29.33 -6.25 -2.41
C ASN A 233 -30.15 -6.84 -1.26
N ASP A 234 -31.21 -7.56 -1.61
CA ASP A 234 -31.96 -8.38 -0.66
C ASP A 234 -31.35 -9.78 -0.55
N PHE A 235 -31.26 -10.27 0.68
CA PHE A 235 -30.76 -11.61 0.96
C PHE A 235 -31.36 -12.18 2.25
N ILE A 236 -31.36 -13.51 2.34
CA ILE A 236 -31.72 -14.29 3.54
C ILE A 236 -30.48 -15.07 3.99
N THR A 237 -30.13 -14.96 5.25
CA THR A 237 -29.05 -15.74 5.86
C THR A 237 -29.46 -17.20 6.06
N THR A 238 -28.58 -18.14 5.67
CA THR A 238 -28.88 -19.58 5.72
C THR A 238 -28.05 -20.36 6.73
N THR A 239 -26.93 -19.81 7.19
CA THR A 239 -26.07 -20.48 8.17
C THR A 239 -26.72 -20.43 9.55
N GLN A 240 -26.76 -21.59 10.22
CA GLN A 240 -27.19 -21.72 11.62
C GLN A 240 -25.97 -21.96 12.50
N PHE A 241 -25.94 -21.30 13.62
CA PHE A 241 -24.90 -21.48 14.63
C PHE A 241 -25.45 -22.26 15.82
N SER A 242 -24.78 -23.35 16.18
CA SER A 242 -25.07 -24.15 17.36
C SER A 242 -23.98 -24.01 18.41
N LEU A 243 -24.37 -24.01 19.68
CA LEU A 243 -23.41 -24.03 20.78
C LEU A 243 -22.64 -25.35 20.77
N SER A 244 -21.31 -25.28 20.79
CA SER A 244 -20.42 -26.42 20.94
C SER A 244 -19.60 -26.30 22.23
N ILE A 245 -19.28 -27.44 22.82
CA ILE A 245 -18.47 -27.45 24.05
C ILE A 245 -17.07 -26.96 23.73
N PRO A 246 -16.59 -25.88 24.36
CA PRO A 246 -15.24 -25.36 24.15
C PRO A 246 -14.20 -26.29 24.77
N ASN A 247 -13.71 -27.25 24.00
CA ASN A 247 -12.75 -28.26 24.45
C ASN A 247 -11.38 -28.09 23.80
N TRP A 248 -10.88 -26.86 23.73
CA TRP A 248 -9.56 -26.56 23.20
C TRP A 248 -8.53 -26.45 24.32
N ASN A 249 -7.31 -26.94 24.04
CA ASN A 249 -6.16 -26.79 24.93
C ASN A 249 -5.42 -25.48 24.56
N SER A 250 -5.15 -24.63 25.53
CA SER A 250 -4.47 -23.35 25.32
C SER A 250 -3.06 -23.51 24.73
N GLU A 251 -2.32 -24.56 25.10
CA GLU A 251 -0.97 -24.82 24.58
C GLU A 251 -1.01 -25.23 23.10
N GLU A 252 -1.99 -26.06 22.69
CA GLU A 252 -2.20 -26.44 21.29
C GLU A 252 -2.60 -25.23 20.44
N LEU A 253 -3.48 -24.37 20.96
CA LEU A 253 -3.85 -23.12 20.30
C LEU A 253 -2.66 -22.15 20.17
N TYR A 254 -1.81 -22.09 21.19
CA TYR A 254 -0.61 -21.28 21.15
C TYR A 254 0.37 -21.78 20.09
N ASP A 255 0.62 -23.06 20.01
CA ASP A 255 1.49 -23.66 19.00
C ASP A 255 0.97 -23.42 17.58
N LEU A 256 -0.34 -23.53 17.38
CA LEU A 256 -0.99 -23.17 16.10
C LEU A 256 -0.83 -21.67 15.81
N GLY A 257 -1.09 -20.82 16.78
CA GLY A 257 -0.97 -19.37 16.63
C GLY A 257 0.46 -18.92 16.32
N ILE A 258 1.47 -19.51 16.96
CA ILE A 258 2.89 -19.24 16.65
C ILE A 258 3.21 -19.55 15.18
N GLN A 259 2.57 -20.55 14.60
CA GLN A 259 2.83 -20.98 13.22
C GLN A 259 1.97 -20.22 12.19
N GLN A 260 0.70 -19.96 12.53
CA GLN A 260 -0.30 -19.52 11.55
C GLN A 260 -0.72 -18.05 11.69
N ASN A 261 -0.46 -17.41 12.85
CA ASN A 261 -0.85 -16.01 13.05
C ASN A 261 -0.16 -15.10 12.01
N PRO A 262 -0.94 -14.43 11.13
CA PRO A 262 -0.37 -13.62 10.03
C PRO A 262 0.44 -12.42 10.52
N ASN A 263 0.10 -11.85 11.69
CA ASN A 263 0.82 -10.74 12.29
C ASN A 263 2.25 -11.16 12.67
N LEU A 264 2.41 -12.32 13.33
CA LEU A 264 3.74 -12.86 13.64
C LEU A 264 4.54 -13.19 12.39
N GLN A 265 3.89 -13.74 11.35
CA GLN A 265 4.54 -14.01 10.06
C GLN A 265 5.05 -12.71 9.41
N SER A 266 4.23 -11.66 9.40
CA SER A 266 4.61 -10.34 8.90
C SER A 266 5.82 -9.77 9.66
N LEU A 267 5.79 -9.86 10.98
CA LEU A 267 6.87 -9.35 11.83
C LEU A 267 8.18 -10.11 11.61
N ARG A 268 8.12 -11.46 11.49
CA ARG A 268 9.29 -12.30 11.17
C ARG A 268 9.88 -11.96 9.80
N ALA A 269 9.04 -11.72 8.80
CA ALA A 269 9.50 -11.30 7.48
C ALA A 269 10.11 -9.90 7.50
N THR A 270 9.52 -8.95 8.25
CA THR A 270 10.07 -7.60 8.46
C THR A 270 11.44 -7.67 9.17
N ARG A 271 11.58 -8.50 10.20
CA ARG A 271 12.86 -8.78 10.86
C ARG A 271 13.91 -9.33 9.88
N SER A 272 13.49 -10.24 9.00
CA SER A 272 14.37 -10.76 7.96
C SER A 272 14.88 -9.64 7.03
N SER A 273 13.99 -8.73 6.61
CA SER A 273 14.38 -7.54 5.84
C SER A 273 15.38 -6.66 6.58
N ALA A 274 15.15 -6.38 7.86
CA ALA A 274 16.07 -5.60 8.70
C ALA A 274 17.45 -6.26 8.80
N SER A 275 17.53 -7.60 8.82
CA SER A 275 18.81 -8.32 8.81
C SER A 275 19.63 -8.04 7.53
N TYR A 276 18.96 -7.88 6.38
CA TYR A 276 19.61 -7.44 5.14
C TYR A 276 20.04 -5.99 5.21
N THR A 277 19.27 -5.11 5.88
CA THR A 277 19.69 -3.71 6.13
C THR A 277 20.98 -3.65 6.92
N VAL A 278 21.16 -4.48 7.95
CA VAL A 278 22.44 -4.61 8.69
C VAL A 278 23.57 -5.06 7.77
N LYS A 279 23.33 -6.06 6.90
CA LYS A 279 24.34 -6.53 5.93
C LYS A 279 24.71 -5.42 4.94
N MET A 280 23.74 -4.64 4.47
CA MET A 280 23.96 -3.50 3.58
C MET A 280 24.76 -2.40 4.29
N ALA A 281 24.44 -2.04 5.53
CA ALA A 281 25.20 -1.08 6.31
C ALA A 281 26.65 -1.55 6.51
N LYS A 282 26.88 -2.82 6.85
CA LYS A 282 28.24 -3.41 6.94
C LYS A 282 28.96 -3.43 5.60
N SER A 283 28.25 -3.53 4.48
CA SER A 283 28.86 -3.55 3.14
C SER A 283 29.47 -2.22 2.73
N THR A 284 29.14 -1.12 3.41
CA THR A 284 29.76 0.20 3.18
C THR A 284 31.27 0.24 3.52
N TYR A 285 31.78 -0.77 4.21
CA TYR A 285 33.23 -0.94 4.44
C TYR A 285 33.95 -1.58 3.27
N PHE A 286 33.25 -2.15 2.29
CA PHE A 286 33.84 -2.75 1.09
C PHE A 286 34.06 -1.70 -0.01
N PRO A 287 35.03 -1.95 -0.94
CA PRO A 287 35.19 -1.09 -2.09
C PRO A 287 34.00 -1.10 -3.01
N THR A 288 33.76 0.03 -3.66
CA THR A 288 32.79 0.15 -4.77
C THR A 288 33.52 0.18 -6.10
N VAL A 289 33.03 -0.52 -7.10
CA VAL A 289 33.57 -0.56 -8.45
C VAL A 289 32.61 0.15 -9.38
N SER A 290 33.04 1.24 -10.01
CA SER A 290 32.27 1.96 -11.00
C SER A 290 32.89 1.78 -12.37
N MET A 291 32.11 1.32 -13.35
CA MET A 291 32.52 1.20 -14.75
C MET A 291 31.69 2.18 -15.57
N ARG A 292 32.37 2.92 -16.45
CA ARG A 292 31.70 3.85 -17.35
C ARG A 292 32.23 3.63 -18.76
N ALA A 293 31.36 3.65 -19.74
CA ALA A 293 31.71 3.66 -21.15
C ALA A 293 30.78 4.63 -21.86
N GLY A 294 31.27 5.36 -22.83
CA GLY A 294 30.44 6.32 -23.52
C GLY A 294 31.04 6.84 -24.80
N LEU A 295 30.17 7.36 -25.63
CA LEU A 295 30.51 8.11 -26.83
C LEU A 295 29.63 9.36 -26.88
N SER A 296 30.18 10.43 -27.45
CA SER A 296 29.48 11.69 -27.61
C SER A 296 29.89 12.39 -28.89
N GLY A 297 29.10 13.30 -29.33
CA GLY A 297 29.43 14.19 -30.43
C GLY A 297 28.74 15.53 -30.24
N PHE A 298 29.26 16.52 -30.88
CA PHE A 298 28.70 17.86 -30.85
C PHE A 298 28.82 18.56 -32.20
N THR A 299 27.97 19.55 -32.41
CA THR A 299 28.13 20.55 -33.48
C THR A 299 28.17 21.94 -32.87
N ARG A 300 28.82 22.85 -33.55
CA ARG A 300 28.89 24.27 -33.18
C ARG A 300 28.77 25.10 -34.45
N GLN A 301 27.82 26.01 -34.48
CA GLN A 301 27.64 26.95 -35.60
C GLN A 301 27.70 28.39 -35.04
N ALA A 302 28.61 29.18 -35.53
CA ALA A 302 28.67 30.62 -35.22
C ALA A 302 27.75 31.39 -36.21
N SER A 303 27.11 32.45 -35.73
CA SER A 303 26.30 33.34 -36.58
C SER A 303 27.17 34.14 -37.55
N ASN A 304 28.44 34.34 -37.20
CA ASN A 304 29.44 34.96 -38.06
C ASN A 304 30.69 34.06 -38.13
N VAL A 305 30.94 33.44 -39.28
CA VAL A 305 32.05 32.56 -39.54
C VAL A 305 33.39 33.33 -39.67
N ASP A 306 33.34 34.60 -40.08
CA ASP A 306 34.53 35.43 -40.24
C ASP A 306 35.27 35.65 -38.90
N PHE A 307 34.55 35.63 -37.79
CA PHE A 307 35.14 35.62 -36.45
C PHE A 307 36.00 34.35 -36.19
N ALA A 308 35.54 33.19 -36.61
CA ALA A 308 36.27 31.95 -36.49
C ALA A 308 37.51 31.92 -37.41
N ILE A 309 37.36 32.44 -38.64
CA ILE A 309 38.48 32.57 -39.58
C ILE A 309 39.52 33.54 -39.04
N GLY A 310 39.13 34.76 -38.64
CA GLY A 310 40.03 35.75 -38.08
C GLY A 310 40.76 35.27 -36.80
N SER A 311 40.07 34.49 -35.95
CA SER A 311 40.68 33.86 -34.80
C SER A 311 41.71 32.80 -35.18
N ALA A 312 41.47 32.01 -36.22
CA ALA A 312 42.41 31.02 -36.74
C ALA A 312 43.65 31.71 -37.36
N GLU A 313 43.43 32.77 -38.13
CA GLU A 313 44.49 33.59 -38.72
C GLU A 313 45.38 34.22 -37.64
N ALA A 314 44.81 34.79 -36.59
CA ALA A 314 45.55 35.34 -35.46
C ALA A 314 46.39 34.29 -34.72
N GLN A 315 45.86 33.09 -34.51
CA GLN A 315 46.59 31.96 -33.90
C GLN A 315 47.71 31.48 -34.83
N ALA A 316 47.46 31.36 -36.10
CA ALA A 316 48.49 30.98 -37.10
C ALA A 316 49.63 31.99 -37.15
N ALA A 317 49.30 33.29 -37.17
CA ALA A 317 50.29 34.36 -37.13
C ALA A 317 51.15 34.30 -35.86
N SER A 318 50.53 34.08 -34.70
CA SER A 318 51.25 33.92 -33.42
C SER A 318 52.14 32.67 -33.40
N ALA A 319 51.64 31.52 -33.90
CA ALA A 319 52.43 30.29 -34.03
C ALA A 319 53.63 30.47 -34.99
N THR A 320 53.43 31.15 -36.15
CA THR A 320 54.44 31.47 -37.09
C THR A 320 55.51 32.35 -36.47
N GLN A 321 55.13 33.42 -35.74
CA GLN A 321 56.00 34.30 -35.03
C GLN A 321 56.87 33.57 -33.94
N SER A 322 56.21 32.70 -33.18
CA SER A 322 56.91 31.86 -32.19
C SER A 322 57.91 30.91 -32.83
N CYS A 323 57.57 30.33 -33.98
CA CYS A 323 58.42 29.47 -34.77
C CYS A 323 59.68 30.25 -35.26
N LEU A 324 59.46 31.45 -35.84
CA LEU A 324 60.57 32.34 -36.29
C LEU A 324 61.48 32.75 -35.16
N GLN A 325 60.91 33.11 -34.00
CA GLN A 325 61.74 33.40 -32.77
C GLN A 325 62.56 32.19 -32.34
N THR A 326 61.94 30.98 -32.38
CA THR A 326 62.63 29.72 -32.06
C THR A 326 63.82 29.49 -33.03
N ASN A 327 63.62 29.74 -34.33
CA ASN A 327 64.70 29.64 -35.34
C ASN A 327 65.83 30.63 -35.12
N ILE A 328 65.54 31.86 -34.65
CA ILE A 328 66.55 32.83 -34.28
C ILE A 328 67.35 32.29 -33.07
N LEU A 329 66.74 31.69 -32.09
CA LEU A 329 67.38 31.06 -30.94
C LEU A 329 68.26 29.87 -31.37
N TYR A 330 67.74 29.01 -32.26
CA TYR A 330 68.54 27.88 -32.82
C TYR A 330 69.78 28.29 -33.55
N ALA A 331 69.72 29.39 -34.33
CA ALA A 331 70.86 29.96 -35.02
C ALA A 331 71.92 30.55 -34.10
N ARG A 332 71.54 30.92 -32.86
CA ARG A 332 72.47 31.50 -31.83
C ARG A 332 73.10 30.46 -30.93
N LEU A 333 72.77 29.19 -31.04
CA LEU A 333 73.41 28.13 -30.23
C LEU A 333 74.84 27.91 -30.66
N SER A 334 75.70 27.43 -29.74
CA SER A 334 77.10 27.10 -30.00
C SER A 334 77.23 26.02 -31.11
N ASN A 335 76.24 25.18 -31.28
CA ASN A 335 76.06 24.26 -32.40
C ASN A 335 74.69 24.53 -32.99
N PRO A 336 74.59 25.32 -34.08
CA PRO A 336 73.29 25.74 -34.66
C PRO A 336 72.41 24.54 -35.08
N LEU A 337 71.16 24.55 -34.67
CA LEU A 337 70.22 23.57 -35.11
C LEU A 337 69.57 24.01 -36.45
N PRO A 338 69.07 23.06 -37.29
CA PRO A 338 68.45 23.40 -38.54
C PRO A 338 67.17 24.22 -38.29
N ALA A 339 66.88 25.21 -39.13
CA ALA A 339 65.72 26.04 -39.07
C ALA A 339 64.48 25.18 -39.32
N ARG A 340 63.43 25.39 -38.55
CA ARG A 340 62.12 24.79 -38.78
C ARG A 340 61.38 25.52 -39.89
N ASP A 341 60.63 24.78 -40.70
CA ASP A 341 59.67 25.36 -41.66
C ASP A 341 58.51 25.97 -40.94
N CYS A 342 58.44 27.29 -40.86
CA CYS A 342 57.32 28.00 -40.21
C CYS A 342 56.13 28.25 -41.15
N SER A 343 56.24 27.91 -42.45
CA SER A 343 55.10 28.03 -43.38
C SER A 343 53.99 27.05 -43.12
N VAL A 344 54.28 25.95 -42.41
CA VAL A 344 53.31 24.94 -42.00
C VAL A 344 52.19 25.49 -41.10
N PHE A 345 52.40 26.66 -40.49
CA PHE A 345 51.38 27.33 -39.65
C PHE A 345 50.53 28.32 -40.45
N ALA A 346 50.79 28.56 -41.71
CA ALA A 346 50.02 29.51 -42.51
C ALA A 346 48.62 28.98 -42.81
N ILE A 347 47.65 29.84 -42.65
CA ILE A 347 46.27 29.53 -43.06
C ILE A 347 46.22 29.53 -44.60
N THR A 348 45.77 28.42 -45.17
CA THR A 348 45.53 28.25 -46.59
C THR A 348 44.05 28.41 -46.91
N ASP A 349 43.71 28.69 -48.19
CA ASP A 349 42.32 28.76 -48.63
C ASP A 349 41.53 27.48 -48.34
N GLY A 350 42.23 26.32 -48.39
CA GLY A 350 41.60 25.04 -48.01
C GLY A 350 41.23 24.95 -46.52
N ILE A 351 42.04 25.51 -45.59
CA ILE A 351 41.71 25.59 -44.18
C ILE A 351 40.55 26.55 -43.96
N THR A 352 40.54 27.68 -44.62
CA THR A 352 39.43 28.67 -44.54
C THR A 352 38.11 28.06 -45.01
N GLU A 353 38.11 27.31 -46.13
CA GLU A 353 36.92 26.63 -46.62
C GLU A 353 36.46 25.52 -45.67
N GLN A 354 37.40 24.78 -45.05
CA GLN A 354 37.06 23.78 -44.03
C GLN A 354 36.38 24.42 -42.81
N ILE A 355 36.86 25.58 -42.33
CA ILE A 355 36.20 26.32 -41.23
C ILE A 355 34.78 26.73 -41.60
N ARG A 356 34.53 27.13 -42.87
CA ARG A 356 33.20 27.45 -43.35
C ARG A 356 32.29 26.24 -43.39
N LEU A 357 32.76 25.09 -43.88
CA LEU A 357 32.03 23.83 -43.90
C LEU A 357 31.71 23.33 -42.49
N ASP A 358 32.67 23.41 -41.59
CA ASP A 358 32.49 23.02 -40.19
C ASP A 358 31.44 23.91 -39.49
N ASN A 359 31.35 25.18 -39.89
CA ASN A 359 30.32 26.09 -39.36
C ASN A 359 28.88 25.81 -39.89
N GLN A 360 28.67 24.87 -40.82
CA GLN A 360 27.39 24.48 -41.38
C GLN A 360 26.88 23.12 -40.85
N GLN A 361 27.52 22.57 -39.82
CA GLN A 361 27.24 21.23 -39.32
C GLN A 361 25.97 21.14 -38.44
N PHE A 362 25.51 22.27 -37.89
CA PHE A 362 24.28 22.28 -37.07
C PHE A 362 23.04 21.90 -37.91
N PRO A 363 22.05 21.15 -37.40
CA PRO A 363 22.01 20.57 -36.03
C PRO A 363 22.47 19.11 -35.93
N PHE A 364 22.72 18.38 -37.04
CA PHE A 364 22.82 16.91 -37.00
C PHE A 364 24.13 16.33 -37.57
N ASN A 365 25.01 17.15 -38.14
CA ASN A 365 26.29 16.66 -38.62
C ASN A 365 27.34 16.72 -37.49
N PHE A 366 27.24 15.76 -36.56
CA PHE A 366 28.04 15.77 -35.35
C PHE A 366 29.51 15.43 -35.58
N THR A 367 30.41 16.20 -34.97
CA THR A 367 31.80 15.81 -34.77
C THR A 367 31.86 14.82 -33.63
N SER A 368 32.15 13.56 -33.95
CA SER A 368 32.23 12.47 -32.94
C SER A 368 33.48 12.65 -32.08
N GLN A 369 33.31 12.55 -30.76
CA GLN A 369 34.41 12.45 -29.82
C GLN A 369 34.88 11.00 -29.71
N PRO A 370 36.15 10.75 -29.40
CA PRO A 370 36.65 9.39 -29.16
C PRO A 370 35.85 8.70 -28.07
N ALA A 371 35.51 7.42 -28.30
CA ALA A 371 34.86 6.61 -27.28
C ALA A 371 35.77 6.54 -26.04
N SER A 372 35.14 6.65 -24.88
CA SER A 372 35.85 6.55 -23.58
C SER A 372 35.31 5.39 -22.77
N ALA A 373 36.21 4.69 -22.09
CA ALA A 373 35.84 3.69 -21.10
C ALA A 373 36.78 3.81 -19.89
N GLY A 374 36.21 3.61 -18.71
CA GLY A 374 37.00 3.72 -17.47
C GLY A 374 36.43 2.84 -16.37
N ILE A 375 37.29 2.34 -15.52
CA ILE A 375 36.98 1.61 -14.32
C ILE A 375 37.56 2.39 -13.14
N THR A 376 36.73 2.63 -12.14
CA THR A 376 37.18 3.31 -10.91
C THR A 376 36.86 2.42 -9.72
N VAL A 377 37.83 2.10 -8.89
CA VAL A 377 37.64 1.41 -7.61
C VAL A 377 37.81 2.45 -6.51
N SER A 378 36.79 2.61 -5.67
CA SER A 378 36.79 3.56 -4.56
C SER A 378 36.61 2.82 -3.25
N LEU A 379 37.56 3.00 -2.34
CA LEU A 379 37.48 2.49 -0.97
C LEU A 379 37.55 3.69 0.00
N PRO A 380 36.43 4.03 0.64
CA PRO A 380 36.43 5.12 1.62
C PRO A 380 37.15 4.66 2.89
N ILE A 381 38.25 5.31 3.23
CA ILE A 381 39.10 4.96 4.40
C ILE A 381 38.51 5.53 5.69
N PHE A 382 38.10 6.79 5.69
CA PHE A 382 37.53 7.48 6.84
C PHE A 382 36.38 8.40 6.41
N GLN A 383 35.24 8.34 7.12
CA GLN A 383 34.04 9.14 6.86
C GLN A 383 33.46 9.72 8.16
N GLY A 384 34.30 10.18 9.09
CA GLY A 384 33.84 10.82 10.32
C GLY A 384 32.89 9.94 11.18
N LEU A 385 33.16 8.63 11.29
CA LEU A 385 32.37 7.65 12.05
C LEU A 385 30.94 7.43 11.50
N ASN A 386 30.57 8.01 10.38
CA ASN A 386 29.21 7.89 9.83
C ASN A 386 28.82 6.42 9.54
N ARG A 387 29.76 5.61 9.03
CA ARG A 387 29.52 4.16 8.81
C ARG A 387 29.27 3.41 10.10
N ASN A 388 30.04 3.72 11.16
CA ASN A 388 29.84 3.11 12.47
C ASN A 388 28.44 3.43 13.01
N ARG A 389 28.00 4.69 12.85
CA ARG A 389 26.64 5.11 13.23
C ARG A 389 25.57 4.35 12.42
N GLN A 390 25.70 4.27 11.10
CA GLN A 390 24.74 3.54 10.25
C GLN A 390 24.65 2.05 10.62
N VAL A 391 25.79 1.39 10.91
CA VAL A 391 25.79 -0.01 11.35
C VAL A 391 25.15 -0.15 12.74
N ALA A 392 25.43 0.79 13.66
CA ALA A 392 24.84 0.78 14.98
C ALA A 392 23.31 0.99 14.91
N GLU A 393 22.85 1.97 14.12
CA GLU A 393 21.43 2.23 13.89
C GLU A 393 20.71 1.00 13.30
N ALA A 394 21.30 0.36 12.29
CA ALA A 394 20.73 -0.84 11.69
C ALA A 394 20.67 -2.03 12.67
N ASN A 395 21.68 -2.19 13.53
CA ASN A 395 21.66 -3.24 14.57
C ASN A 395 20.60 -2.97 15.62
N VAL A 396 20.45 -1.71 16.09
CA VAL A 396 19.39 -1.34 17.06
C VAL A 396 18.01 -1.60 16.46
N GLN A 397 17.78 -1.21 15.20
CA GLN A 397 16.51 -1.50 14.52
C GLN A 397 16.21 -3.00 14.43
N LEU A 398 17.21 -3.84 14.20
CA LEU A 398 17.03 -5.30 14.21
C LEU A 398 16.72 -5.81 15.63
N GLU A 399 17.40 -5.31 16.65
CA GLU A 399 17.16 -5.65 18.06
C GLU A 399 15.76 -5.22 18.51
N ASP A 400 15.32 -4.00 18.13
CA ASP A 400 13.96 -3.52 18.41
C ASP A 400 12.89 -4.45 17.80
N LEU A 401 13.13 -4.97 16.58
CA LEU A 401 12.24 -5.95 15.96
C LEU A 401 12.27 -7.32 16.66
N ASP A 402 13.40 -7.74 17.21
CA ASP A 402 13.49 -8.96 18.00
C ASP A 402 12.73 -8.82 19.33
N LEU A 403 12.80 -7.66 19.96
CA LEU A 403 12.03 -7.35 21.17
C LEU A 403 10.54 -7.28 20.89
N ASN A 404 10.16 -6.62 19.79
CA ASN A 404 8.76 -6.54 19.34
C ASN A 404 8.19 -7.92 19.00
N LEU A 405 8.96 -8.78 18.33
CA LEU A 405 8.54 -10.16 18.06
C LEU A 405 8.24 -10.91 19.37
N LYS A 406 9.12 -10.79 20.36
CA LYS A 406 8.93 -11.41 21.67
C LYS A 406 7.71 -10.84 22.41
N GLU A 407 7.50 -9.54 22.33
CA GLU A 407 6.31 -8.87 22.89
C GLU A 407 5.02 -9.42 22.27
N GLN A 408 5.00 -9.56 20.92
CA GLN A 408 3.84 -10.09 20.21
C GLN A 408 3.60 -11.59 20.50
N GLU A 409 4.64 -12.39 20.72
CA GLU A 409 4.50 -13.78 21.14
C GLU A 409 3.91 -13.88 22.57
N LEU A 410 4.31 -12.99 23.48
CA LEU A 410 3.70 -12.91 24.82
C LEU A 410 2.26 -12.41 24.77
N ALA A 411 1.97 -11.40 23.93
CA ALA A 411 0.62 -10.90 23.71
C ALA A 411 -0.30 -12.00 23.15
N LEU A 412 0.17 -12.73 22.11
CA LEU A 412 -0.57 -13.87 21.55
C LEU A 412 -0.96 -14.89 22.62
N ARG A 413 -0.02 -15.24 23.51
CA ARG A 413 -0.30 -16.17 24.60
C ARG A 413 -1.36 -15.63 25.55
N ALA A 414 -1.24 -14.38 25.95
CA ALA A 414 -2.21 -13.71 26.81
C ALA A 414 -3.60 -13.61 26.16
N ASP A 415 -3.65 -13.27 24.86
CA ASP A 415 -4.89 -13.16 24.11
C ASP A 415 -5.59 -14.51 23.97
N ILE A 416 -4.86 -15.61 23.72
CA ILE A 416 -5.43 -16.96 23.67
C ILE A 416 -6.00 -17.35 25.02
N GLU A 417 -5.25 -17.19 26.12
CA GLU A 417 -5.71 -17.53 27.47
C GLU A 417 -6.96 -16.74 27.87
N THR A 418 -6.96 -15.42 27.63
CA THR A 418 -8.09 -14.56 28.00
C THR A 418 -9.31 -14.83 27.14
N THR A 419 -9.13 -15.04 25.83
CA THR A 419 -10.23 -15.31 24.90
C THR A 419 -10.83 -16.69 25.18
N LEU A 420 -10.01 -17.71 25.46
CA LEU A 420 -10.49 -19.05 25.81
C LEU A 420 -11.29 -19.03 27.12
N ALA A 421 -10.82 -18.33 28.15
CA ALA A 421 -11.56 -18.16 29.41
C ALA A 421 -12.90 -17.43 29.17
N THR A 422 -12.90 -16.42 28.30
CA THR A 422 -14.11 -15.68 27.93
C THR A 422 -15.12 -16.56 27.18
N ILE A 423 -14.67 -17.40 26.23
CA ILE A 423 -15.50 -18.36 25.52
C ILE A 423 -16.12 -19.38 26.47
N GLN A 424 -15.31 -19.93 27.41
CA GLN A 424 -15.81 -20.87 28.44
C GLN A 424 -16.89 -20.23 29.31
N THR A 425 -16.70 -18.97 29.70
CA THR A 425 -17.68 -18.20 30.47
C THR A 425 -18.94 -17.94 29.65
N ALA A 426 -18.80 -17.52 28.40
CA ALA A 426 -19.93 -17.27 27.50
C ALA A 426 -20.76 -18.54 27.24
N TYR A 427 -20.09 -19.69 27.07
CA TYR A 427 -20.76 -20.98 26.94
C TYR A 427 -21.59 -21.33 28.19
N GLN A 428 -21.00 -21.16 29.38
CA GLN A 428 -21.73 -21.43 30.64
C GLN A 428 -22.88 -20.44 30.83
N SER A 429 -22.70 -19.16 30.47
CA SER A 429 -23.78 -18.17 30.53
C SER A 429 -24.94 -18.55 29.61
N ALA A 430 -24.64 -18.97 28.36
CA ALA A 430 -25.67 -19.40 27.43
C ALA A 430 -26.49 -20.61 27.93
N LEU A 431 -25.85 -21.58 28.61
CA LEU A 431 -26.54 -22.70 29.23
C LEU A 431 -27.39 -22.30 30.45
N ILE A 432 -26.97 -21.27 31.19
CA ILE A 432 -27.75 -20.72 32.31
C ILE A 432 -28.98 -19.97 31.76
N ASP A 433 -28.79 -19.15 30.76
CA ASP A 433 -29.87 -18.36 30.14
C ASP A 433 -30.91 -19.25 29.46
N GLU A 434 -30.51 -20.36 28.82
CA GLU A 434 -31.41 -21.38 28.31
C GLU A 434 -32.29 -21.96 29.42
N ARG A 435 -31.70 -22.32 30.57
CA ARG A 435 -32.47 -22.80 31.73
C ARG A 435 -33.37 -21.73 32.31
N ASN A 436 -32.90 -20.49 32.41
CA ASN A 436 -33.66 -19.36 32.90
C ASN A 436 -34.90 -19.12 31.99
N GLN A 437 -34.72 -19.19 30.68
CA GLN A 437 -35.82 -19.07 29.72
C GLN A 437 -36.92 -20.10 29.96
N ILE A 438 -36.57 -21.37 30.19
CA ILE A 438 -37.52 -22.44 30.49
C ILE A 438 -38.31 -22.14 31.75
N VAL A 439 -37.64 -21.66 32.81
CA VAL A 439 -38.30 -21.33 34.10
C VAL A 439 -39.21 -20.12 33.95
N VAL A 440 -38.79 -19.10 33.20
CA VAL A 440 -39.61 -17.90 32.98
C VAL A 440 -40.79 -18.19 32.07
N ASP A 441 -40.67 -19.13 31.10
CA ASP A 441 -41.79 -19.61 30.30
C ASP A 441 -42.89 -20.22 31.16
N GLU A 442 -42.52 -21.05 32.14
CA GLU A 442 -43.45 -21.65 33.06
C GLU A 442 -44.06 -20.60 34.00
N GLN A 443 -43.27 -19.65 34.50
CA GLN A 443 -43.77 -18.52 35.29
C GLN A 443 -44.83 -17.70 34.54
N LEU A 444 -44.55 -17.38 33.28
CA LEU A 444 -45.52 -16.65 32.45
C LEU A 444 -46.78 -17.45 32.23
N ARG A 445 -46.65 -18.76 31.96
CA ARG A 445 -47.83 -19.64 31.81
C ARG A 445 -48.71 -19.63 33.06
N LEU A 446 -48.12 -19.79 34.25
CA LEU A 446 -48.81 -19.75 35.52
C LEU A 446 -49.42 -18.37 35.83
N ALA A 447 -48.73 -17.28 35.54
CA ALA A 447 -49.24 -15.92 35.71
C ALA A 447 -50.45 -15.67 34.81
N ARG A 448 -50.44 -16.16 33.57
CA ARG A 448 -51.59 -16.09 32.65
C ARG A 448 -52.78 -16.89 33.17
N GLU A 449 -52.58 -18.13 33.64
CA GLU A 449 -53.65 -18.95 34.22
C GLU A 449 -54.28 -18.29 35.44
N ARG A 450 -53.44 -17.81 36.37
CA ARG A 450 -53.92 -17.09 37.57
C ARG A 450 -54.69 -15.82 37.19
N PHE A 451 -54.20 -15.05 36.23
CA PHE A 451 -54.87 -13.87 35.73
C PHE A 451 -56.22 -14.27 35.08
N SER A 452 -56.26 -15.31 34.25
CA SER A 452 -57.49 -15.76 33.59
C SER A 452 -58.57 -16.22 34.57
N GLU A 453 -58.20 -16.81 35.69
CA GLU A 453 -59.09 -17.26 36.77
C GLU A 453 -59.43 -16.12 37.76
N GLY A 454 -58.87 -14.92 37.60
CA GLY A 454 -59.09 -13.78 38.50
C GLY A 454 -58.34 -13.88 39.84
N LEU A 455 -57.34 -14.73 39.93
CA LEU A 455 -56.52 -14.99 41.12
C LEU A 455 -55.26 -14.08 41.15
N ALA A 456 -54.98 -13.37 40.09
CA ALA A 456 -53.86 -12.41 39.96
C ALA A 456 -54.38 -11.10 39.32
N ASP A 457 -53.70 -9.98 39.61
CA ASP A 457 -53.94 -8.71 38.94
C ASP A 457 -53.18 -8.61 37.61
N PHE A 458 -53.49 -7.56 36.84
CA PHE A 458 -52.84 -7.35 35.55
C PHE A 458 -51.33 -7.01 35.72
N LEU A 459 -50.95 -6.44 36.84
CA LEU A 459 -49.57 -6.09 37.09
C LEU A 459 -48.67 -7.35 37.22
N GLU A 460 -49.14 -8.42 37.91
CA GLU A 460 -48.45 -9.71 38.02
C GLU A 460 -48.23 -10.33 36.62
N LEU A 461 -49.23 -10.26 35.75
CA LEU A 461 -49.08 -10.73 34.36
C LEU A 461 -48.06 -9.88 33.57
N LEU A 462 -48.13 -8.55 33.71
CA LEU A 462 -47.23 -7.65 33.00
C LEU A 462 -45.77 -7.84 33.44
N GLU A 463 -45.54 -8.10 34.73
CA GLU A 463 -44.24 -8.41 35.29
C GLU A 463 -43.68 -9.73 34.73
N ALA A 464 -44.47 -10.77 34.66
CA ALA A 464 -44.13 -12.07 34.05
C ALA A 464 -43.82 -11.94 32.54
N GLU A 465 -44.58 -11.12 31.80
CA GLU A 465 -44.31 -10.82 30.38
C GLU A 465 -42.98 -10.05 30.20
N THR A 466 -42.67 -9.12 31.11
CA THR A 466 -41.42 -8.39 31.06
C THR A 466 -40.23 -9.33 31.30
N LEU A 467 -40.28 -10.17 32.32
CA LEU A 467 -39.26 -11.18 32.60
C LEU A 467 -39.04 -12.13 31.43
N LYS A 468 -40.15 -12.53 30.75
CA LYS A 468 -40.06 -13.39 29.56
C LYS A 468 -39.30 -12.73 28.42
N VAL A 469 -39.59 -11.46 28.12
CA VAL A 469 -38.89 -10.70 27.08
C VAL A 469 -37.41 -10.52 27.41
N GLU A 470 -37.08 -10.23 28.68
CA GLU A 470 -35.72 -10.10 29.15
C GLU A 470 -34.94 -11.42 29.02
N ALA A 471 -35.54 -12.55 29.43
CA ALA A 471 -34.96 -13.87 29.33
C ALA A 471 -34.72 -14.31 27.88
N ASP A 472 -35.71 -14.06 26.98
CA ASP A 472 -35.58 -14.35 25.54
C ASP A 472 -34.44 -13.56 24.91
N ARG A 473 -34.35 -12.26 25.20
CA ARG A 473 -33.26 -11.40 24.72
C ARG A 473 -31.90 -11.81 25.26
N ALA A 474 -31.81 -12.14 26.57
CA ALA A 474 -30.58 -12.59 27.19
C ALA A 474 -30.05 -13.87 26.55
N GLN A 475 -30.93 -14.84 26.28
CA GLN A 475 -30.56 -16.08 25.60
C GLN A 475 -30.01 -15.83 24.19
N VAL A 476 -30.72 -15.00 23.39
CA VAL A 476 -30.23 -14.62 22.05
C VAL A 476 -28.87 -14.00 22.15
N GLU A 477 -28.68 -13.01 23.05
CA GLU A 477 -27.42 -12.33 23.22
C GLU A 477 -26.29 -13.27 23.65
N ALA A 478 -26.54 -14.17 24.59
CA ALA A 478 -25.54 -15.11 25.08
C ALA A 478 -25.06 -16.10 24.00
N ILE A 479 -25.99 -16.61 23.16
CA ILE A 479 -25.63 -17.50 22.05
C ILE A 479 -24.74 -16.77 21.04
N PHE A 480 -25.11 -15.59 20.60
CA PHE A 480 -24.35 -14.86 19.60
C PHE A 480 -23.04 -14.28 20.15
N ALA A 481 -22.99 -13.88 21.44
CA ALA A 481 -21.75 -13.49 22.10
C ALA A 481 -20.73 -14.64 22.14
N TYR A 482 -21.15 -15.87 22.40
CA TYR A 482 -20.27 -17.05 22.28
C TYR A 482 -19.63 -17.16 20.90
N HIS A 483 -20.42 -17.00 19.84
CA HIS A 483 -19.91 -17.08 18.46
C HIS A 483 -19.03 -15.91 18.07
N ASP A 484 -19.27 -14.71 18.59
CA ASP A 484 -18.39 -13.54 18.41
C ASP A 484 -17.01 -13.80 19.07
N PHE A 485 -16.97 -14.32 20.30
CA PHE A 485 -15.74 -14.67 20.99
C PHE A 485 -14.99 -15.81 20.28
N LEU A 486 -15.70 -16.80 19.76
CA LEU A 486 -15.10 -17.88 18.97
C LEU A 486 -14.48 -17.32 17.68
N THR A 487 -15.15 -16.41 16.99
CA THR A 487 -14.61 -15.74 15.79
C THR A 487 -13.35 -14.95 16.12
N ASN A 488 -13.31 -14.28 17.28
CA ASN A 488 -12.11 -13.58 17.75
C ASN A 488 -10.97 -14.57 18.03
N LEU A 489 -11.22 -15.71 18.64
CA LEU A 489 -10.21 -16.74 18.88
C LEU A 489 -9.64 -17.27 17.55
N GLU A 490 -10.49 -17.53 16.56
CA GLU A 490 -10.10 -17.96 15.22
C GLU A 490 -9.16 -16.94 14.55
N ALA A 491 -9.47 -15.66 14.71
CA ALA A 491 -8.62 -14.58 14.17
C ALA A 491 -7.28 -14.47 14.91
N VAL A 492 -7.26 -14.66 16.24
CA VAL A 492 -6.04 -14.64 17.05
C VAL A 492 -5.15 -15.83 16.71
N VAL A 493 -5.71 -17.02 16.55
CA VAL A 493 -4.95 -18.24 16.18
C VAL A 493 -4.55 -18.22 14.69
N GLY A 494 -5.36 -17.58 13.84
CA GLY A 494 -5.15 -17.52 12.38
C GLY A 494 -5.72 -18.70 11.61
N THR A 495 -6.63 -19.48 12.21
CA THR A 495 -7.30 -20.62 11.57
C THR A 495 -8.72 -20.81 12.10
N SER A 496 -9.60 -21.41 11.28
CA SER A 496 -10.96 -21.75 11.72
C SER A 496 -10.90 -22.88 12.75
N LEU A 497 -11.69 -22.73 13.83
CA LEU A 497 -11.84 -23.70 14.92
C LEU A 497 -13.27 -24.31 14.93
N ARG A 498 -14.15 -23.87 14.03
CA ARG A 498 -15.50 -24.39 13.91
C ARG A 498 -15.46 -25.78 13.26
N ILE A 499 -16.16 -26.71 13.87
CA ILE A 499 -16.40 -28.03 13.27
C ILE A 499 -17.55 -27.82 12.27
N GLU A 500 -17.29 -28.09 10.99
CA GLU A 500 -18.32 -28.05 9.93
C GLU A 500 -19.44 -29.07 10.17
#